data_983c942f257bb10a6930bfda77cde336
#
_entry.id   983c942f257bb10a6930bfda77cde336
#
_cell.length_a   1.000
_cell.length_b   1.000
_cell.length_c   1.000
_cell.angle_alpha   90.00
_cell.angle_beta   90.00
_cell.angle_gamma   90.00
#
_symmetry.space_group_name_H-M   'P 1'
#
loop_
_entity.id
_entity.type
_entity.pdbx_description
1 polymer ?
#
loop_
_entity_poly.entity_id
_entity_poly.type
_entity_poly.pdbx_seq_one_letter_code
_entity_poly.pdbx_strand_id
1 'polypeptide(L)'
;MKKTLRPKEFPFIVVEPGKQLIVLSITCKPVTYSFEIAEFHRAILNLFSKHGVNVLRAYKQKLPEGMEWVFFMDLSKVEALEQLLESLKGLPETVSVDWVGPERDVIVDLLHFPMTSRGGVRMIIFSAEMLSKVLTELYKTFGTGASFILYKLGFDYGEELAAHFKKMLAAVSGGVEFPPKKVLETFFKYLISAGWERLEGFEISTEGRIEASVKVKDLWEALARKGLKMEGLNCDLFRGFLAGFFTTLYGIEFKAVEVACEAKGAPHCEFHIVEQA
;
A
#
# COMPACT_ATOMS: atom_id res chain seq x y z
N MET A 1 -18.18 7.12 -16.72
CA MET A 1 -18.17 5.71 -16.27
C MET A 1 -17.37 5.63 -14.97
N LYS A 2 -17.98 5.24 -13.84
CA LYS A 2 -17.23 4.90 -12.62
C LYS A 2 -16.38 3.64 -12.93
N LYS A 3 -15.06 3.76 -12.89
CA LYS A 3 -14.17 2.59 -13.05
C LYS A 3 -14.39 1.65 -11.86
N THR A 4 -14.67 0.38 -12.14
CA THR A 4 -14.70 -0.65 -11.10
C THR A 4 -13.28 -0.89 -10.61
N LEU A 5 -13.02 -0.67 -9.32
CA LEU A 5 -11.74 -1.01 -8.70
C LEU A 5 -11.64 -2.54 -8.60
N ARG A 6 -10.46 -3.08 -8.87
CA ARG A 6 -10.14 -4.50 -8.74
C ARG A 6 -9.18 -4.72 -7.59
N PRO A 7 -9.27 -5.83 -6.86
CA PRO A 7 -8.27 -6.21 -5.87
C PRO A 7 -6.87 -6.24 -6.49
N LYS A 8 -5.88 -5.80 -5.73
CA LYS A 8 -4.46 -5.88 -6.10
C LYS A 8 -3.77 -6.80 -5.10
N GLU A 9 -3.32 -7.95 -5.59
CA GLU A 9 -2.48 -8.84 -4.80
C GLU A 9 -1.06 -8.30 -4.74
N PHE A 10 -0.48 -8.26 -3.54
CA PHE A 10 0.90 -7.91 -3.33
C PHE A 10 1.73 -9.19 -3.17
N PRO A 11 2.70 -9.45 -4.04
CA PRO A 11 3.42 -10.72 -4.06
C PRO A 11 4.57 -10.74 -3.03
N PHE A 12 4.31 -11.12 -1.80
CA PHE A 12 5.31 -11.42 -0.78
C PHE A 12 5.23 -12.87 -0.28
N ILE A 13 4.12 -13.54 -0.57
CA ILE A 13 3.88 -14.95 -0.30
C ILE A 13 3.01 -15.53 -1.43
N VAL A 14 3.30 -16.75 -1.84
CA VAL A 14 2.47 -17.53 -2.77
C VAL A 14 2.16 -18.88 -2.16
N VAL A 15 0.90 -19.29 -2.22
CA VAL A 15 0.40 -20.57 -1.73
C VAL A 15 -0.24 -21.29 -2.88
N GLU A 16 0.35 -22.40 -3.32
CA GLU A 16 -0.12 -23.22 -4.45
C GLU A 16 0.06 -24.72 -4.09
N PRO A 17 -0.97 -25.36 -3.57
CA PRO A 17 -0.89 -26.76 -3.13
C PRO A 17 -0.42 -27.72 -4.23
N GLY A 18 0.50 -28.60 -3.89
CA GLY A 18 1.06 -29.60 -4.80
C GLY A 18 2.13 -29.08 -5.76
N LYS A 19 2.52 -27.81 -5.65
CA LYS A 19 3.51 -27.18 -6.54
C LYS A 19 4.90 -27.12 -5.91
N GLN A 20 5.92 -27.09 -6.76
CA GLN A 20 7.30 -26.76 -6.40
C GLN A 20 7.55 -25.30 -6.71
N LEU A 21 7.74 -24.48 -5.69
CA LEU A 21 7.75 -23.02 -5.79
C LEU A 21 9.14 -22.43 -5.57
N ILE A 22 9.46 -21.38 -6.33
CA ILE A 22 10.69 -20.61 -6.19
C ILE A 22 10.38 -19.10 -6.28
N VAL A 23 11.12 -18.30 -5.53
CA VAL A 23 11.26 -16.86 -5.81
C VAL A 23 12.59 -16.67 -6.51
N LEU A 24 12.57 -16.02 -7.65
CA LEU A 24 13.76 -15.71 -8.46
C LEU A 24 13.83 -14.20 -8.68
N SER A 25 14.98 -13.61 -8.38
CA SER A 25 15.31 -12.22 -8.71
C SER A 25 16.38 -12.19 -9.80
N ILE A 26 16.18 -11.35 -10.81
CA ILE A 26 17.14 -11.11 -11.89
C ILE A 26 17.41 -9.62 -11.97
N THR A 27 18.60 -9.20 -11.63
CA THR A 27 19.06 -7.81 -11.79
C THR A 27 19.79 -7.66 -13.12
N CYS A 28 19.40 -6.66 -13.90
CA CYS A 28 20.11 -6.28 -15.12
C CYS A 28 20.74 -4.90 -14.99
N LYS A 29 21.73 -4.64 -15.83
CA LYS A 29 22.38 -3.32 -15.96
C LYS A 29 21.36 -2.21 -16.22
N PRO A 30 21.70 -0.95 -15.88
CA PRO A 30 20.90 0.18 -16.30
C PRO A 30 20.78 0.20 -17.83
N VAL A 31 19.55 0.19 -18.32
CA VAL A 31 19.27 0.27 -19.76
C VAL A 31 18.71 1.64 -20.10
N THR A 32 19.19 2.20 -21.20
CA THR A 32 18.85 3.56 -21.61
C THR A 32 17.54 3.59 -22.40
N TYR A 33 17.24 2.54 -23.14
CA TYR A 33 16.11 2.50 -24.06
C TYR A 33 15.10 1.42 -23.67
N SER A 34 13.83 1.72 -23.84
CA SER A 34 12.73 0.81 -23.51
C SER A 34 12.71 -0.48 -24.34
N PHE A 35 13.26 -0.47 -25.56
CA PHE A 35 13.35 -1.68 -26.39
C PHE A 35 14.37 -2.69 -25.83
N GLU A 36 15.50 -2.25 -25.28
CA GLU A 36 16.50 -3.10 -24.63
C GLU A 36 15.90 -3.85 -23.44
N ILE A 37 15.09 -3.14 -22.64
CA ILE A 37 14.32 -3.76 -21.55
C ILE A 37 13.37 -4.83 -22.07
N ALA A 38 12.69 -4.55 -23.20
CA ALA A 38 11.74 -5.48 -23.78
C ALA A 38 12.44 -6.73 -24.37
N GLU A 39 13.61 -6.56 -24.97
CA GLU A 39 14.39 -7.68 -25.49
C GLU A 39 14.95 -8.56 -24.37
N PHE A 40 15.52 -7.97 -23.34
CA PHE A 40 15.98 -8.69 -22.16
C PHE A 40 14.85 -9.48 -21.50
N HIS A 41 13.70 -8.83 -21.28
CA HIS A 41 12.52 -9.51 -20.74
C HIS A 41 12.04 -10.66 -21.64
N ARG A 42 12.06 -10.48 -22.96
CA ARG A 42 11.74 -11.54 -23.93
C ARG A 42 12.70 -12.71 -23.82
N ALA A 43 14.00 -12.44 -23.66
CA ALA A 43 15.01 -13.49 -23.50
C ALA A 43 14.75 -14.33 -22.23
N ILE A 44 14.43 -13.68 -21.10
CA ILE A 44 14.04 -14.35 -19.86
C ILE A 44 12.81 -15.25 -20.08
N LEU A 45 11.72 -14.71 -20.67
CA LEU A 45 10.51 -15.47 -20.90
C LEU A 45 10.69 -16.64 -21.87
N ASN A 46 11.57 -16.51 -22.87
CA ASN A 46 11.93 -17.60 -23.76
C ASN A 46 12.65 -18.74 -23.01
N LEU A 47 13.57 -18.40 -22.10
CA LEU A 47 14.22 -19.40 -21.24
C LEU A 47 13.21 -20.08 -20.33
N PHE A 48 12.29 -19.34 -19.71
CA PHE A 48 11.23 -19.92 -18.89
C PHE A 48 10.35 -20.90 -19.69
N SER A 49 9.93 -20.49 -20.88
CA SER A 49 9.16 -21.35 -21.78
C SER A 49 9.93 -22.61 -22.17
N LYS A 50 11.21 -22.48 -22.54
CA LYS A 50 12.07 -23.61 -22.92
C LYS A 50 12.24 -24.63 -21.79
N HIS A 51 12.30 -24.16 -20.54
CA HIS A 51 12.49 -25.02 -19.37
C HIS A 51 11.17 -25.43 -18.67
N GLY A 52 10.01 -25.07 -19.23
CA GLY A 52 8.71 -25.46 -18.67
C GLY A 52 8.32 -24.72 -17.37
N VAL A 53 8.92 -23.55 -17.14
CA VAL A 53 8.59 -22.70 -15.98
C VAL A 53 7.21 -22.10 -16.13
N ASN A 54 6.40 -22.15 -15.06
CA ASN A 54 5.13 -21.45 -14.97
C ASN A 54 5.26 -20.25 -14.02
N VAL A 55 5.16 -19.03 -14.56
CA VAL A 55 5.19 -17.79 -13.76
C VAL A 55 3.83 -17.55 -13.12
N LEU A 56 3.77 -17.54 -11.80
CA LEU A 56 2.56 -17.32 -11.01
C LEU A 56 2.32 -15.84 -10.73
N ARG A 57 3.39 -15.13 -10.31
CA ARG A 57 3.38 -13.69 -10.04
C ARG A 57 4.72 -13.10 -10.48
N ALA A 58 4.71 -11.82 -10.85
CA ALA A 58 5.93 -11.09 -11.14
C ALA A 58 5.76 -9.60 -10.85
N TYR A 59 6.85 -8.97 -10.46
CA TYR A 59 6.95 -7.51 -10.41
C TYR A 59 8.34 -7.06 -10.84
N LYS A 60 8.50 -5.78 -11.08
CA LYS A 60 9.80 -5.17 -11.35
C LYS A 60 9.99 -3.91 -10.51
N GLN A 61 11.23 -3.65 -10.16
CA GLN A 61 11.61 -2.42 -9.47
C GLN A 61 12.88 -1.83 -10.05
N LYS A 62 13.07 -0.54 -9.83
CA LYS A 62 14.29 0.16 -10.20
C LYS A 62 15.24 0.15 -9.01
N LEU A 63 16.46 -0.29 -9.22
CA LEU A 63 17.57 -0.22 -8.28
C LEU A 63 18.57 0.87 -8.73
N PRO A 64 19.46 1.35 -7.84
CA PRO A 64 20.55 2.23 -8.24
C PRO A 64 21.43 1.63 -9.33
N GLU A 65 21.68 0.32 -9.27
CA GLU A 65 22.52 -0.47 -10.18
C GLU A 65 21.81 -0.94 -11.46
N GLY A 66 20.49 -0.73 -11.57
CA GLY A 66 19.74 -1.17 -12.75
C GLY A 66 18.26 -1.41 -12.55
N MET A 67 17.78 -2.46 -13.19
CA MET A 67 16.40 -2.93 -13.09
C MET A 67 16.38 -4.35 -12.55
N GLU A 68 15.46 -4.63 -11.67
CA GLU A 68 15.23 -5.94 -11.09
C GLU A 68 13.86 -6.47 -11.49
N TRP A 69 13.83 -7.75 -11.90
CA TRP A 69 12.61 -8.54 -12.09
C TRP A 69 12.55 -9.63 -11.04
N VAL A 70 11.43 -9.70 -10.35
CA VAL A 70 11.17 -10.71 -9.35
C VAL A 70 10.02 -11.59 -9.82
N PHE A 71 10.23 -12.90 -9.79
CA PHE A 71 9.30 -13.90 -10.26
C PHE A 71 9.01 -14.91 -9.16
N PHE A 72 7.74 -15.17 -8.91
CA PHE A 72 7.26 -16.32 -8.15
C PHE A 72 6.82 -17.38 -9.16
N MET A 73 7.44 -18.54 -9.12
CA MET A 73 7.31 -19.53 -10.18
C MET A 73 7.01 -20.91 -9.64
N ASP A 74 6.24 -21.69 -10.43
CA ASP A 74 6.06 -23.13 -10.25
C ASP A 74 7.05 -23.89 -11.13
N LEU A 75 7.88 -24.68 -10.50
CA LEU A 75 8.92 -25.49 -11.13
C LEU A 75 8.51 -26.97 -11.28
N SER A 76 7.25 -27.35 -11.06
CA SER A 76 6.81 -28.75 -11.06
C SER A 76 7.08 -29.50 -12.39
N LYS A 77 7.37 -28.78 -13.47
CA LYS A 77 7.71 -29.30 -14.80
C LYS A 77 9.16 -29.01 -15.21
N VAL A 78 9.95 -28.43 -14.32
CA VAL A 78 11.35 -28.08 -14.62
C VAL A 78 12.24 -29.25 -14.23
N GLU A 79 12.91 -29.86 -15.20
CA GLU A 79 13.79 -31.02 -14.98
C GLU A 79 15.22 -30.63 -14.55
N ALA A 80 15.68 -29.45 -14.99
CA ALA A 80 17.07 -29.01 -14.76
C ALA A 80 17.13 -27.53 -14.35
N LEU A 81 16.90 -27.28 -13.07
CA LEU A 81 16.92 -25.93 -12.50
C LEU A 81 18.30 -25.25 -12.66
N GLU A 82 19.37 -25.97 -12.42
CA GLU A 82 20.74 -25.45 -12.55
C GLU A 82 21.03 -24.93 -13.96
N GLN A 83 20.56 -25.66 -15.01
CA GLN A 83 20.73 -25.22 -16.40
C GLN A 83 19.94 -23.94 -16.70
N LEU A 84 18.74 -23.81 -16.15
CA LEU A 84 17.95 -22.59 -16.24
C LEU A 84 18.71 -21.41 -15.60
N LEU A 85 19.18 -21.58 -14.36
CA LEU A 85 19.90 -20.54 -13.62
C LEU A 85 21.18 -20.11 -14.34
N GLU A 86 21.96 -21.06 -14.84
CA GLU A 86 23.18 -20.77 -15.64
C GLU A 86 22.84 -20.05 -16.94
N SER A 87 21.76 -20.44 -17.63
CA SER A 87 21.30 -19.75 -18.84
C SER A 87 20.88 -18.31 -18.57
N LEU A 88 20.22 -18.05 -17.42
CA LEU A 88 19.83 -16.70 -17.02
C LEU A 88 21.05 -15.85 -16.66
N LYS A 89 22.03 -16.39 -15.94
CA LYS A 89 23.29 -15.72 -15.64
C LYS A 89 24.07 -15.38 -16.90
N GLY A 90 23.96 -16.22 -17.93
CA GLY A 90 24.63 -16.03 -19.23
C GLY A 90 23.99 -14.97 -20.13
N LEU A 91 22.86 -14.39 -19.79
CA LEU A 91 22.29 -13.30 -20.60
C LEU A 91 23.16 -12.04 -20.50
N PRO A 92 23.48 -11.35 -21.61
CA PRO A 92 24.48 -10.28 -21.68
C PRO A 92 24.27 -9.13 -20.69
N GLU A 93 23.03 -8.82 -20.38
CA GLU A 93 22.67 -7.69 -19.51
C GLU A 93 22.50 -8.08 -18.03
N THR A 94 22.62 -9.38 -17.70
CA THR A 94 22.46 -9.86 -16.32
C THR A 94 23.61 -9.41 -15.43
N VAL A 95 23.26 -8.85 -14.27
CA VAL A 95 24.20 -8.49 -13.19
C VAL A 95 24.20 -9.58 -12.12
N SER A 96 23.00 -9.99 -11.66
CA SER A 96 22.85 -11.09 -10.70
C SER A 96 21.60 -11.91 -10.97
N VAL A 97 21.61 -13.14 -10.49
CA VAL A 97 20.49 -14.05 -10.42
C VAL A 97 20.48 -14.67 -9.03
N ASP A 98 19.52 -14.29 -8.23
CA ASP A 98 19.36 -14.71 -6.85
C ASP A 98 18.02 -15.45 -6.68
N TRP A 99 17.95 -16.42 -5.77
CA TRP A 99 16.71 -17.20 -5.57
C TRP A 99 16.56 -17.76 -4.16
N VAL A 100 15.31 -18.05 -3.80
CA VAL A 100 14.91 -18.78 -2.58
C VAL A 100 14.05 -19.97 -2.99
N GLY A 101 14.27 -21.10 -2.40
CA GLY A 101 13.60 -22.37 -2.71
C GLY A 101 14.52 -23.31 -3.51
N PRO A 102 13.95 -24.37 -4.15
CA PRO A 102 12.51 -24.62 -4.26
C PRO A 102 11.86 -25.13 -2.95
N GLU A 103 10.65 -24.68 -2.69
CA GLU A 103 9.81 -25.11 -1.57
C GLU A 103 8.47 -25.66 -2.08
N ARG A 104 7.84 -26.55 -1.30
CA ARG A 104 6.57 -27.16 -1.67
C ARG A 104 5.39 -26.40 -1.06
N ASP A 105 4.36 -26.20 -1.87
CA ASP A 105 3.06 -25.62 -1.50
C ASP A 105 3.07 -24.14 -1.13
N VAL A 106 4.11 -23.63 -0.45
CA VAL A 106 4.20 -22.24 0.01
C VAL A 106 5.60 -21.72 -0.21
N ILE A 107 5.72 -20.50 -0.74
CA ILE A 107 7.00 -19.78 -0.86
C ILE A 107 6.84 -18.33 -0.39
N VAL A 108 7.83 -17.83 0.32
CA VAL A 108 7.91 -16.45 0.84
C VAL A 108 9.09 -15.75 0.19
N ASP A 109 8.93 -14.48 -0.14
CA ASP A 109 10.03 -13.65 -0.61
C ASP A 109 10.99 -13.33 0.56
N LEU A 110 12.14 -13.99 0.57
CA LEU A 110 13.24 -13.75 1.52
C LEU A 110 14.42 -13.01 0.88
N LEU A 111 14.28 -12.59 -0.39
CA LEU A 111 15.34 -11.84 -1.09
C LEU A 111 15.25 -10.33 -0.79
N HIS A 112 14.07 -9.83 -0.39
CA HIS A 112 13.80 -8.41 -0.28
C HIS A 112 13.43 -7.97 1.13
N PHE A 113 14.27 -7.13 1.73
CA PHE A 113 14.05 -6.51 3.03
C PHE A 113 14.87 -5.22 3.16
N PRO A 114 14.30 -4.13 3.72
CA PRO A 114 12.89 -3.97 4.10
C PRO A 114 11.99 -3.68 2.89
N MET A 115 10.67 -3.87 3.07
CA MET A 115 9.70 -3.33 2.12
C MET A 115 9.66 -1.81 2.27
N THR A 116 9.78 -1.09 1.14
CA THR A 116 9.79 0.37 1.16
C THR A 116 8.79 0.96 0.17
N SER A 117 8.27 2.14 0.49
CA SER A 117 7.57 2.97 -0.49
C SER A 117 8.59 3.68 -1.41
N ARG A 118 8.11 4.21 -2.53
CA ARG A 118 8.91 5.12 -3.35
C ARG A 118 9.30 6.34 -2.52
N GLY A 119 10.58 6.52 -2.25
CA GLY A 119 11.11 7.54 -1.34
C GLY A 119 11.79 6.95 -0.11
N GLY A 120 11.89 5.62 -0.03
CA GLY A 120 12.70 4.93 0.98
C GLY A 120 12.05 4.79 2.36
N VAL A 121 10.78 5.14 2.51
CA VAL A 121 10.07 4.94 3.78
C VAL A 121 9.79 3.46 3.96
N ARG A 122 10.28 2.89 5.06
CA ARG A 122 10.02 1.49 5.42
C ARG A 122 8.53 1.28 5.70
N MET A 123 7.98 0.25 5.10
CA MET A 123 6.59 -0.15 5.24
C MET A 123 6.47 -1.48 5.98
N ILE A 124 5.35 -1.67 6.66
CA ILE A 124 4.90 -2.94 7.22
C ILE A 124 3.49 -3.20 6.73
N ILE A 125 3.13 -4.47 6.54
CA ILE A 125 1.79 -4.87 6.11
C ILE A 125 1.04 -5.46 7.29
N PHE A 126 -0.18 -4.99 7.50
CA PHE A 126 -1.16 -5.60 8.41
C PHE A 126 -2.39 -6.04 7.61
N SER A 127 -3.00 -7.17 8.00
CA SER A 127 -4.34 -7.48 7.52
C SER A 127 -5.34 -6.49 8.10
N ALA A 128 -6.11 -5.85 7.23
CA ALA A 128 -7.14 -4.89 7.62
C ALA A 128 -8.16 -5.50 8.57
N GLU A 129 -8.60 -6.73 8.29
CA GLU A 129 -9.59 -7.46 9.10
C GLU A 129 -9.04 -7.81 10.49
N MET A 130 -7.78 -8.27 10.56
CA MET A 130 -7.16 -8.62 11.85
C MET A 130 -6.96 -7.37 12.70
N LEU A 131 -6.42 -6.30 12.11
CA LEU A 131 -6.20 -5.05 12.83
C LEU A 131 -7.53 -4.42 13.30
N SER A 132 -8.56 -4.41 12.46
CA SER A 132 -9.89 -3.94 12.84
C SER A 132 -10.50 -4.73 14.01
N LYS A 133 -10.29 -6.07 14.06
CA LYS A 133 -10.70 -6.89 15.21
C LYS A 133 -9.95 -6.51 16.48
N VAL A 134 -8.62 -6.32 16.39
CA VAL A 134 -7.80 -5.88 17.54
C VAL A 134 -8.28 -4.54 18.08
N LEU A 135 -8.55 -3.56 17.20
CA LEU A 135 -9.10 -2.27 17.63
C LEU A 135 -10.48 -2.42 18.27
N THR A 136 -11.32 -3.31 17.75
CA THR A 136 -12.64 -3.58 18.34
C THR A 136 -12.52 -4.15 19.76
N GLU A 137 -11.57 -5.06 20.01
CA GLU A 137 -11.32 -5.59 21.36
C GLU A 137 -10.76 -4.52 22.31
N LEU A 138 -9.93 -3.59 21.83
CA LEU A 138 -9.48 -2.44 22.62
C LEU A 138 -10.66 -1.58 23.09
N TYR A 139 -11.63 -1.32 22.22
CA TYR A 139 -12.85 -0.58 22.61
C TYR A 139 -13.67 -1.35 23.63
N LYS A 140 -13.85 -2.66 23.49
CA LYS A 140 -14.58 -3.48 24.49
C LYS A 140 -13.93 -3.44 25.85
N THR A 141 -12.60 -3.39 25.89
CA THR A 141 -11.82 -3.42 27.15
C THR A 141 -11.75 -2.05 27.83
N PHE A 142 -11.52 -0.99 27.06
CA PHE A 142 -11.17 0.34 27.60
C PHE A 142 -12.21 1.42 27.30
N GLY A 143 -13.28 1.12 26.55
CA GLY A 143 -14.35 2.07 26.24
C GLY A 143 -13.86 3.39 25.65
N THR A 144 -14.24 4.51 26.26
CA THR A 144 -13.84 5.86 25.83
C THR A 144 -12.33 6.12 25.95
N GLY A 145 -11.62 5.39 26.80
CA GLY A 145 -10.16 5.44 26.89
C GLY A 145 -9.49 4.95 25.59
N ALA A 146 -10.01 3.86 24.99
CA ALA A 146 -9.56 3.41 23.69
C ALA A 146 -9.79 4.47 22.60
N SER A 147 -10.97 5.10 22.60
CA SER A 147 -11.33 6.17 21.66
C SER A 147 -10.31 7.32 21.69
N PHE A 148 -9.96 7.78 22.89
CA PHE A 148 -8.96 8.83 23.06
C PHE A 148 -7.56 8.43 22.54
N ILE A 149 -7.10 7.23 22.94
CA ILE A 149 -5.77 6.74 22.51
C ILE A 149 -5.71 6.56 20.99
N LEU A 150 -6.74 5.97 20.38
CA LEU A 150 -6.76 5.75 18.94
C LEU A 150 -6.85 7.06 18.16
N TYR A 151 -7.65 8.02 18.66
CA TYR A 151 -7.67 9.36 18.06
C TYR A 151 -6.30 10.02 18.09
N LYS A 152 -5.62 10.00 19.25
CA LYS A 152 -4.28 10.59 19.40
C LYS A 152 -3.25 9.90 18.52
N LEU A 153 -3.27 8.56 18.46
CA LEU A 153 -2.39 7.79 17.59
C LEU A 153 -2.62 8.14 16.11
N GLY A 154 -3.89 8.23 15.72
CA GLY A 154 -4.25 8.66 14.36
C GLY A 154 -3.77 10.06 14.08
N PHE A 155 -3.98 11.00 15.00
CA PHE A 155 -3.60 12.40 14.86
C PHE A 155 -2.09 12.53 14.62
N ASP A 156 -1.25 11.95 15.48
CA ASP A 156 0.20 12.01 15.36
C ASP A 156 0.69 11.37 14.05
N TYR A 157 0.11 10.22 13.67
CA TYR A 157 0.43 9.59 12.40
C TYR A 157 0.01 10.45 11.19
N GLY A 158 -1.12 11.14 11.27
CA GLY A 158 -1.59 12.09 10.26
C GLY A 158 -0.64 13.26 10.07
N GLU A 159 -0.14 13.86 11.15
CA GLU A 159 0.86 14.94 11.12
C GLU A 159 2.14 14.49 10.42
N GLU A 160 2.70 13.35 10.82
CA GLU A 160 3.94 12.81 10.24
C GLU A 160 3.77 12.48 8.75
N LEU A 161 2.63 11.89 8.37
CA LEU A 161 2.36 11.58 6.98
C LEU A 161 2.20 12.85 6.13
N ALA A 162 1.54 13.88 6.63
CA ALA A 162 1.40 15.15 5.92
C ALA A 162 2.76 15.83 5.71
N ALA A 163 3.64 15.84 6.72
CA ALA A 163 5.00 16.33 6.61
C ALA A 163 5.81 15.56 5.56
N HIS A 164 5.66 14.22 5.53
CA HIS A 164 6.29 13.37 4.52
C HIS A 164 5.77 13.68 3.10
N PHE A 165 4.45 13.82 2.93
CA PHE A 165 3.83 14.18 1.65
C PHE A 165 4.33 15.52 1.12
N LYS A 166 4.40 16.54 1.97
CA LYS A 166 4.94 17.88 1.60
C LYS A 166 6.38 17.74 1.08
N LYS A 167 7.25 17.03 1.81
CA LYS A 167 8.65 16.78 1.39
C LYS A 167 8.75 16.02 0.07
N MET A 168 7.98 14.94 -0.07
CA MET A 168 7.97 14.10 -1.28
C MET A 168 7.53 14.89 -2.51
N LEU A 169 6.45 15.66 -2.39
CA LEU A 169 5.93 16.47 -3.49
C LEU A 169 6.89 17.62 -3.85
N ALA A 170 7.48 18.30 -2.86
CA ALA A 170 8.48 19.34 -3.08
C ALA A 170 9.71 18.80 -3.82
N ALA A 171 10.18 17.61 -3.47
CA ALA A 171 11.32 16.97 -4.15
C ALA A 171 11.04 16.68 -5.63
N VAL A 172 9.79 16.29 -5.99
CA VAL A 172 9.40 16.02 -7.37
C VAL A 172 9.21 17.31 -8.20
N SER A 173 8.82 18.41 -7.53
CA SER A 173 8.56 19.71 -8.19
C SER A 173 9.77 20.63 -8.27
N GLY A 174 10.96 20.16 -7.89
CA GLY A 174 12.15 21.01 -7.85
C GLY A 174 12.12 22.06 -6.73
N GLY A 175 11.42 21.77 -5.63
CA GLY A 175 11.30 22.65 -4.47
C GLY A 175 10.04 23.55 -4.45
N VAL A 176 9.20 23.47 -5.47
CA VAL A 176 7.93 24.22 -5.50
C VAL A 176 6.89 23.56 -4.60
N GLU A 177 6.28 24.33 -3.70
CA GLU A 177 5.19 23.84 -2.85
C GLU A 177 3.89 23.67 -3.66
N PHE A 178 3.24 22.52 -3.47
CA PHE A 178 1.92 22.29 -4.06
C PHE A 178 0.82 22.96 -3.23
N PRO A 179 -0.22 23.50 -3.88
CA PRO A 179 -1.40 24.00 -3.16
C PRO A 179 -2.02 22.89 -2.27
N PRO A 180 -2.55 23.24 -1.09
CA PRO A 180 -3.13 22.26 -0.15
C PRO A 180 -4.16 21.32 -0.80
N LYS A 181 -5.01 21.83 -1.68
CA LYS A 181 -6.00 21.04 -2.43
C LYS A 181 -5.32 19.92 -3.23
N LYS A 182 -4.19 20.19 -3.91
CA LYS A 182 -3.46 19.20 -4.70
C LYS A 182 -2.81 18.13 -3.81
N VAL A 183 -2.32 18.53 -2.65
CA VAL A 183 -1.78 17.60 -1.65
C VAL A 183 -2.88 16.66 -1.17
N LEU A 184 -4.06 17.18 -0.82
CA LEU A 184 -5.23 16.39 -0.40
C LEU A 184 -5.72 15.42 -1.48
N GLU A 185 -5.83 15.86 -2.74
CA GLU A 185 -6.18 14.96 -3.85
C GLU A 185 -5.18 13.81 -4.00
N THR A 186 -3.89 14.07 -3.80
CA THR A 186 -2.84 13.05 -3.89
C THR A 186 -2.89 12.12 -2.68
N PHE A 187 -3.14 12.65 -1.50
CA PHE A 187 -3.30 11.93 -0.27
C PHE A 187 -4.46 10.91 -0.33
N PHE A 188 -5.66 11.33 -0.74
CA PHE A 188 -6.78 10.39 -0.87
C PHE A 188 -6.53 9.30 -1.93
N LYS A 189 -5.87 9.64 -3.04
CA LYS A 189 -5.44 8.63 -4.02
C LYS A 189 -4.45 7.63 -3.43
N TYR A 190 -3.56 8.09 -2.56
CA TYR A 190 -2.64 7.22 -1.83
C TYR A 190 -3.40 6.28 -0.89
N LEU A 191 -4.35 6.77 -0.09
CA LEU A 191 -5.15 5.95 0.83
C LEU A 191 -5.91 4.84 0.08
N ILE A 192 -6.56 5.18 -1.04
CA ILE A 192 -7.22 4.18 -1.92
C ILE A 192 -6.20 3.13 -2.40
N SER A 193 -5.03 3.56 -2.89
CA SER A 193 -4.00 2.66 -3.41
C SER A 193 -3.37 1.79 -2.33
N ALA A 194 -3.31 2.28 -1.10
CA ALA A 194 -2.81 1.57 0.08
C ALA A 194 -3.86 0.66 0.75
N GLY A 195 -5.11 0.68 0.26
CA GLY A 195 -6.17 -0.20 0.74
C GLY A 195 -6.86 0.28 2.03
N TRP A 196 -6.79 1.58 2.35
CA TRP A 196 -7.40 2.13 3.56
C TRP A 196 -8.91 2.27 3.43
N GLU A 197 -9.37 2.78 2.27
CA GLU A 197 -10.76 3.16 2.04
C GLU A 197 -11.06 3.32 0.54
N ARG A 198 -12.32 3.57 0.21
CA ARG A 198 -12.77 4.08 -1.11
C ARG A 198 -13.39 5.46 -0.93
N LEU A 199 -12.75 6.49 -1.44
CA LEU A 199 -13.28 7.85 -1.42
C LEU A 199 -14.56 7.93 -2.28
N GLU A 200 -15.67 8.36 -1.69
CA GLU A 200 -16.96 8.61 -2.35
C GLU A 200 -17.18 10.11 -2.63
N GLY A 201 -16.70 10.96 -1.74
CA GLY A 201 -16.82 12.41 -1.86
C GLY A 201 -15.82 13.16 -1.01
N PHE A 202 -15.36 14.29 -1.50
CA PHE A 202 -14.51 15.22 -0.79
C PHE A 202 -14.89 16.64 -1.18
N GLU A 203 -15.28 17.43 -0.19
CA GLU A 203 -15.61 18.84 -0.35
C GLU A 203 -14.79 19.66 0.65
N ILE A 204 -14.34 20.82 0.27
CA ILE A 204 -13.59 21.74 1.14
C ILE A 204 -14.02 23.18 0.83
N SER A 205 -14.32 23.92 1.87
CA SER A 205 -14.51 25.36 1.85
C SER A 205 -13.31 26.04 2.51
N THR A 206 -12.80 27.10 1.90
CA THR A 206 -11.73 27.93 2.41
C THR A 206 -12.17 29.40 2.52
N GLU A 207 -13.47 29.65 2.37
CA GLU A 207 -14.08 30.97 2.54
C GLU A 207 -14.40 31.18 4.02
N GLY A 208 -13.63 32.03 4.70
CA GLY A 208 -13.73 32.22 6.14
C GLY A 208 -12.97 31.14 6.91
N ARG A 209 -13.68 30.37 7.70
CA ARG A 209 -13.13 29.22 8.44
C ARG A 209 -12.98 28.02 7.50
N ILE A 210 -11.83 27.33 7.60
CA ILE A 210 -11.61 26.15 6.74
C ILE A 210 -12.41 24.96 7.26
N GLU A 211 -13.27 24.41 6.39
CA GLU A 211 -14.11 23.26 6.69
C GLU A 211 -14.05 22.27 5.54
N ALA A 212 -14.04 20.97 5.86
CA ALA A 212 -14.08 19.92 4.87
C ALA A 212 -15.05 18.79 5.27
N SER A 213 -15.65 18.14 4.25
CA SER A 213 -16.41 16.91 4.39
C SER A 213 -15.74 15.81 3.57
N VAL A 214 -15.52 14.66 4.21
CA VAL A 214 -14.91 13.46 3.60
C VAL A 214 -15.87 12.30 3.75
N LYS A 215 -16.29 11.69 2.62
CA LYS A 215 -17.14 10.50 2.57
C LYS A 215 -16.35 9.32 2.02
N VAL A 216 -16.30 8.25 2.78
CA VAL A 216 -15.54 7.03 2.43
C VAL A 216 -16.36 5.77 2.63
N LYS A 217 -16.10 4.76 1.81
CA LYS A 217 -16.61 3.39 1.95
C LYS A 217 -15.50 2.40 2.18
N ASP A 218 -15.88 1.24 2.71
CA ASP A 218 -14.98 0.12 2.99
C ASP A 218 -13.77 0.55 3.84
N LEU A 219 -13.98 1.51 4.76
CA LEU A 219 -12.93 1.93 5.68
C LEU A 219 -12.50 0.74 6.55
N TRP A 220 -11.21 0.39 6.50
CA TRP A 220 -10.69 -0.81 7.16
C TRP A 220 -10.97 -0.82 8.68
N GLU A 221 -10.97 0.34 9.34
CA GLU A 221 -11.23 0.46 10.77
C GLU A 221 -12.67 0.04 11.14
N ALA A 222 -13.62 0.20 10.22
CA ALA A 222 -15.03 -0.15 10.43
C ALA A 222 -15.33 -1.64 10.15
N LEU A 223 -14.47 -2.38 9.47
CA LEU A 223 -14.76 -3.71 8.92
C LEU A 223 -15.25 -4.71 9.97
N ALA A 224 -14.52 -4.89 11.07
CA ALA A 224 -14.86 -5.87 12.10
C ALA A 224 -16.01 -5.43 13.01
N ARG A 225 -16.47 -4.18 12.87
CA ARG A 225 -17.54 -3.59 13.70
C ARG A 225 -18.89 -3.57 13.02
N LYS A 226 -18.96 -3.89 11.72
CA LYS A 226 -20.22 -3.95 10.97
C LYS A 226 -21.17 -4.94 11.64
N GLY A 227 -22.36 -4.45 12.02
CA GLY A 227 -23.41 -5.25 12.68
C GLY A 227 -23.27 -5.42 14.20
N LEU A 228 -22.20 -4.91 14.82
CA LEU A 228 -22.09 -4.89 16.28
C LEU A 228 -22.88 -3.68 16.83
N LYS A 229 -23.83 -3.96 17.72
CA LYS A 229 -24.56 -2.90 18.44
C LYS A 229 -23.69 -2.40 19.61
N MET A 230 -22.79 -1.50 19.34
CA MET A 230 -21.94 -0.86 20.35
C MET A 230 -22.15 0.65 20.31
N GLU A 231 -22.60 1.21 21.44
CA GLU A 231 -22.73 2.66 21.57
C GLU A 231 -21.36 3.35 21.60
N GLY A 232 -21.27 4.55 21.05
CA GLY A 232 -20.09 5.40 21.14
C GLY A 232 -18.91 5.03 20.22
N LEU A 233 -18.96 3.91 19.51
CA LEU A 233 -17.87 3.53 18.60
C LEU A 233 -17.85 4.40 17.34
N ASN A 234 -16.73 5.06 17.14
CA ASN A 234 -16.41 5.82 15.94
C ASN A 234 -15.13 5.24 15.29
N CYS A 235 -14.83 5.65 14.07
CA CYS A 235 -13.54 5.38 13.45
C CYS A 235 -12.52 6.40 13.97
N ASP A 236 -12.15 6.23 15.26
CA ASP A 236 -11.39 7.26 15.99
C ASP A 236 -9.96 7.39 15.50
N LEU A 237 -9.32 6.29 15.07
CA LEU A 237 -7.98 6.36 14.49
C LEU A 237 -8.03 7.14 13.18
N PHE A 238 -8.95 6.82 12.28
CA PHE A 238 -9.06 7.52 11.00
C PHE A 238 -9.52 8.97 11.17
N ARG A 239 -10.40 9.24 12.11
CA ARG A 239 -10.83 10.60 12.47
C ARG A 239 -9.65 11.44 12.98
N GLY A 240 -8.85 10.90 13.89
CA GLY A 240 -7.61 11.54 14.34
C GLY A 240 -6.64 11.77 13.20
N PHE A 241 -6.44 10.76 12.35
CA PHE A 241 -5.57 10.80 11.19
C PHE A 241 -5.92 11.94 10.20
N LEU A 242 -7.20 12.14 9.91
CA LEU A 242 -7.65 13.27 9.09
C LEU A 242 -7.35 14.61 9.78
N ALA A 243 -7.64 14.73 11.09
CA ALA A 243 -7.39 15.97 11.85
C ALA A 243 -5.90 16.35 11.85
N GLY A 244 -5.01 15.40 12.16
CA GLY A 244 -3.57 15.62 12.15
C GLY A 244 -3.00 15.97 10.79
N PHE A 245 -3.49 15.29 9.73
CA PHE A 245 -3.08 15.58 8.36
C PHE A 245 -3.44 17.02 7.95
N PHE A 246 -4.68 17.45 8.24
CA PHE A 246 -5.14 18.81 7.95
C PHE A 246 -4.37 19.84 8.77
N THR A 247 -4.12 19.57 10.06
CA THR A 247 -3.35 20.45 10.97
C THR A 247 -1.97 20.76 10.39
N THR A 248 -1.21 19.73 10.00
CA THR A 248 0.13 19.93 9.40
C THR A 248 0.06 20.56 8.01
N LEU A 249 -0.98 20.22 7.23
CA LEU A 249 -1.10 20.77 5.88
C LEU A 249 -1.35 22.25 5.86
N TYR A 250 -2.23 22.74 6.73
CA TYR A 250 -2.63 24.15 6.79
C TYR A 250 -1.84 24.97 7.84
N GLY A 251 -1.13 24.32 8.77
CA GLY A 251 -0.37 24.99 9.84
C GLY A 251 -1.26 25.59 10.95
N ILE A 252 -2.49 25.16 11.06
CA ILE A 252 -3.47 25.54 12.08
C ILE A 252 -4.15 24.30 12.63
N GLU A 253 -4.66 24.33 13.84
CA GLU A 253 -5.26 23.16 14.48
C GLU A 253 -6.61 22.80 13.88
N PHE A 254 -6.84 21.52 13.59
CA PHE A 254 -8.09 20.97 13.11
C PHE A 254 -8.62 19.87 14.03
N LYS A 255 -9.94 19.76 14.06
CA LYS A 255 -10.66 18.65 14.68
C LYS A 255 -11.52 17.96 13.63
N ALA A 256 -11.58 16.63 13.69
CA ALA A 256 -12.50 15.85 12.86
C ALA A 256 -13.57 15.17 13.73
N VAL A 257 -14.81 15.15 13.23
CA VAL A 257 -15.95 14.51 13.83
C VAL A 257 -16.56 13.54 12.84
N GLU A 258 -16.79 12.28 13.23
CA GLU A 258 -17.52 11.31 12.43
C GLU A 258 -19.02 11.55 12.61
N VAL A 259 -19.74 11.86 11.54
CA VAL A 259 -21.19 12.14 11.54
C VAL A 259 -22.01 10.98 10.99
N ALA A 260 -21.40 10.05 10.25
CA ALA A 260 -22.00 8.81 9.79
C ALA A 260 -20.96 7.70 9.78
N CYS A 261 -21.36 6.45 10.03
CA CYS A 261 -20.46 5.30 10.08
C CYS A 261 -21.11 4.05 9.49
N GLU A 262 -20.40 3.36 8.56
CA GLU A 262 -20.85 2.08 7.98
C GLU A 262 -21.05 1.00 9.06
N ALA A 263 -20.22 0.99 10.12
CA ALA A 263 -20.38 0.05 11.22
C ALA A 263 -21.69 0.24 12.00
N LYS A 264 -22.28 1.43 11.93
CA LYS A 264 -23.57 1.79 12.54
C LYS A 264 -24.76 1.68 11.56
N GLY A 265 -24.52 1.15 10.35
CA GLY A 265 -25.57 0.95 9.34
C GLY A 265 -25.75 2.11 8.35
N ALA A 266 -24.91 3.14 8.40
CA ALA A 266 -24.90 4.18 7.38
C ALA A 266 -24.34 3.66 6.02
N PRO A 267 -24.69 4.28 4.89
CA PRO A 267 -24.21 3.85 3.59
C PRO A 267 -22.70 4.12 3.34
N HIS A 268 -22.09 4.94 4.17
CA HIS A 268 -20.67 5.34 4.16
C HIS A 268 -20.27 5.86 5.54
N CYS A 269 -18.96 5.98 5.77
CA CYS A 269 -18.45 6.81 6.86
C CYS A 269 -18.28 8.25 6.35
N GLU A 270 -18.72 9.23 7.16
CA GLU A 270 -18.59 10.66 6.84
C GLU A 270 -17.93 11.40 7.99
N PHE A 271 -16.94 12.22 7.64
CA PHE A 271 -16.14 13.00 8.58
C PHE A 271 -16.23 14.48 8.23
N HIS A 272 -16.57 15.29 9.23
CA HIS A 272 -16.48 16.74 9.15
C HIS A 272 -15.19 17.19 9.84
N ILE A 273 -14.33 17.88 9.10
CA ILE A 273 -13.06 18.41 9.55
C ILE A 273 -13.18 19.93 9.62
N VAL A 274 -12.94 20.48 10.80
CA VAL A 274 -13.12 21.91 11.05
C VAL A 274 -11.90 22.49 11.75
N GLU A 275 -11.49 23.69 11.31
CA GLU A 275 -10.49 24.50 11.97
C GLU A 275 -10.93 24.81 13.42
N GLN A 276 -9.98 24.70 14.37
CA GLN A 276 -10.21 25.11 15.76
C GLN A 276 -9.90 26.60 15.90
N ALA A 277 -10.70 27.28 16.74
CA ALA A 277 -10.54 28.73 17.00
C ALA A 277 -9.37 28.99 17.93
#